data_ebe2fd1a580720840139f2f1c9c05aac
#
_entry.id   ebe2fd1a580720840139f2f1c9c05aac
#
_cell.length_a   1.000
_cell.length_b   1.000
_cell.length_c   1.000
_cell.angle_alpha   90.00
_cell.angle_beta   90.00
_cell.angle_gamma   90.00
#
_symmetry.space_group_name_H-M   'P 1'
#
loop_
_entity.id
_entity.type
_entity.pdbx_description
1 polymer ?
#
loop_
_entity_poly.entity_id
_entity_poly.type
_entity_poly.pdbx_seq_one_letter_code
_entity_poly.pdbx_strand_id
1 'polypeptide(L)'
;MPASGRAFIYFWGGCTALAGVVALTLQIMGPPYAEVSGDDIDVGTTSPAAIAALASKTDIPAPMGDLLTSDLGPGGFALPKVGPHGLLPRQVYAAPVVQVPAGNAQVALLIDGIGQSDDELSNQAIDNLPGPVSLAISPYASDPSGLMDRARAHNHETLLSLPMQDRPANGKAAGEEALPNALQAALPERKNIENLNETLSHLAGYAGVTNAFSGQNGGEYPHSPAFKPILSAVHQRGLFYLNATPATVSDGPGLIGTADVAINTDADIITIDIQLLKLQQLARKNGRAIGVIGPLRPVALSCLKAWIPHLANVGITLVPVSMLVAPLPAPPPAPAKPPAPPTPTAATGAMHVNVHNATPNTQNGPTSLGLPQ
;
A
#
# COMPACT_ATOMS: atom_id res chain seq x y z
N MET A 1 -39.19 65.34 -3.68
CA MET A 1 -38.41 64.35 -2.93
C MET A 1 -37.09 64.97 -2.54
N PRO A 2 -36.68 64.95 -1.29
CA PRO A 2 -35.43 65.58 -0.85
C PRO A 2 -34.23 64.86 -1.46
N ALA A 3 -33.13 65.64 -1.72
CA ALA A 3 -31.95 65.19 -2.41
C ALA A 3 -31.30 63.95 -1.80
N SER A 4 -31.48 63.69 -0.50
CA SER A 4 -30.97 62.53 0.23
C SER A 4 -31.61 61.18 -0.20
N GLY A 5 -32.85 61.18 -0.64
CA GLY A 5 -33.52 59.94 -1.10
C GLY A 5 -33.04 59.45 -2.46
N ARG A 6 -32.59 60.35 -3.33
CA ARG A 6 -32.02 59.99 -4.64
C ARG A 6 -30.62 59.39 -4.48
N ALA A 7 -29.79 59.95 -3.60
CA ALA A 7 -28.45 59.40 -3.32
C ALA A 7 -28.54 57.98 -2.73
N PHE A 8 -29.51 57.72 -1.87
CA PHE A 8 -29.74 56.37 -1.29
C PHE A 8 -30.15 55.33 -2.35
N ILE A 9 -31.03 55.69 -3.28
CA ILE A 9 -31.46 54.82 -4.36
C ILE A 9 -30.28 54.46 -5.30
N TYR A 10 -29.46 55.48 -5.65
CA TYR A 10 -28.28 55.22 -6.50
C TYR A 10 -27.20 54.38 -5.80
N PHE A 11 -27.02 54.58 -4.48
CA PHE A 11 -26.08 53.79 -3.70
C PHE A 11 -26.50 52.31 -3.65
N TRP A 12 -27.75 52.02 -3.30
CA TRP A 12 -28.27 50.66 -3.25
C TRP A 12 -28.41 50.01 -4.63
N GLY A 13 -28.77 50.75 -5.64
CA GLY A 13 -28.78 50.30 -7.03
C GLY A 13 -27.38 49.94 -7.53
N GLY A 14 -26.36 50.72 -7.16
CA GLY A 14 -24.94 50.37 -7.44
C GLY A 14 -24.44 49.13 -6.74
N CYS A 15 -24.81 48.95 -5.45
CA CYS A 15 -24.42 47.76 -4.68
C CYS A 15 -25.06 46.46 -5.24
N THR A 16 -26.36 46.53 -5.63
CA THR A 16 -27.05 45.37 -6.22
C THR A 16 -26.50 45.05 -7.62
N ALA A 17 -26.19 46.05 -8.43
CA ALA A 17 -25.54 45.81 -9.74
C ALA A 17 -24.15 45.19 -9.59
N LEU A 18 -23.36 45.66 -8.63
CA LEU A 18 -22.01 45.11 -8.34
C LEU A 18 -22.13 43.67 -7.85
N ALA A 19 -23.04 43.35 -6.94
CA ALA A 19 -23.30 42.01 -6.45
C ALA A 19 -23.77 41.07 -7.58
N GLY A 20 -24.59 41.55 -8.51
CA GLY A 20 -25.00 40.82 -9.69
C GLY A 20 -23.84 40.48 -10.64
N VAL A 21 -22.96 41.44 -10.86
CA VAL A 21 -21.75 41.21 -11.69
C VAL A 21 -20.78 40.20 -11.03
N VAL A 22 -20.59 40.29 -9.72
CA VAL A 22 -19.75 39.32 -8.97
C VAL A 22 -20.39 37.93 -9.00
N ALA A 23 -21.69 37.80 -8.83
CA ALA A 23 -22.38 36.52 -8.93
C ALA A 23 -22.30 35.92 -10.34
N LEU A 24 -22.42 36.77 -11.38
CA LEU A 24 -22.31 36.33 -12.77
C LEU A 24 -20.87 35.87 -13.12
N THR A 25 -19.86 36.58 -12.63
CA THR A 25 -18.45 36.18 -12.84
C THR A 25 -18.12 34.89 -12.08
N LEU A 26 -18.66 34.66 -10.88
CA LEU A 26 -18.52 33.41 -10.15
C LEU A 26 -19.22 32.24 -10.87
N GLN A 27 -20.36 32.48 -11.52
CA GLN A 27 -21.03 31.45 -12.32
C GLN A 27 -20.30 31.12 -13.63
N ILE A 28 -19.63 32.09 -14.26
CA ILE A 28 -18.86 31.86 -15.48
C ILE A 28 -17.49 31.22 -15.19
N MET A 29 -16.90 31.53 -14.06
CA MET A 29 -15.61 30.93 -13.65
C MET A 29 -15.76 29.51 -13.10
N GLY A 30 -16.99 29.05 -12.84
CA GLY A 30 -17.25 27.75 -12.18
C GLY A 30 -16.85 27.77 -10.70
N PRO A 31 -17.29 26.81 -9.90
CA PRO A 31 -16.82 26.72 -8.54
C PRO A 31 -15.32 26.52 -8.54
N PRO A 32 -14.55 27.31 -7.77
CA PRO A 32 -13.14 27.05 -7.57
C PRO A 32 -13.05 25.74 -6.80
N TYR A 33 -12.70 24.68 -7.47
CA TYR A 33 -12.66 23.31 -6.95
C TYR A 33 -14.07 22.75 -6.66
N ALA A 34 -14.55 21.86 -7.52
CA ALA A 34 -15.43 20.82 -7.06
C ALA A 34 -14.68 20.10 -5.93
N GLU A 35 -15.17 20.20 -4.68
CA GLU A 35 -14.88 19.17 -3.70
C GLU A 35 -15.34 17.87 -4.36
N VAL A 36 -14.38 17.07 -4.82
CA VAL A 36 -14.64 15.67 -5.14
C VAL A 36 -14.98 15.09 -3.77
N SER A 37 -16.27 15.01 -3.50
CA SER A 37 -16.79 14.20 -2.40
C SER A 37 -16.12 12.84 -2.52
N GLY A 38 -15.37 12.45 -1.49
CA GLY A 38 -14.55 11.26 -1.48
C GLY A 38 -15.30 9.92 -1.54
N ASP A 39 -16.53 9.91 -2.02
CA ASP A 39 -17.41 8.73 -1.95
C ASP A 39 -17.75 8.08 -3.30
N ASP A 40 -17.34 8.62 -4.44
CA ASP A 40 -17.63 8.01 -5.74
C ASP A 40 -16.46 8.15 -6.72
N ILE A 41 -15.25 7.72 -6.35
CA ILE A 41 -14.41 7.09 -7.36
C ILE A 41 -14.93 5.65 -7.44
N ASP A 42 -15.84 5.43 -8.35
CA ASP A 42 -16.09 4.09 -8.89
C ASP A 42 -14.73 3.59 -9.40
N VAL A 43 -14.00 2.91 -8.52
CA VAL A 43 -12.84 2.09 -8.88
C VAL A 43 -13.47 1.01 -9.73
N GLY A 44 -13.63 1.31 -11.01
CA GLY A 44 -14.29 0.50 -11.99
C GLY A 44 -13.89 -0.94 -11.74
N THR A 45 -14.86 -1.76 -11.40
CA THR A 45 -14.66 -3.17 -11.12
C THR A 45 -13.88 -3.74 -12.29
N THR A 46 -12.58 -3.96 -12.08
CA THR A 46 -11.70 -4.58 -13.07
C THR A 46 -12.43 -5.83 -13.55
N SER A 47 -12.66 -5.91 -14.85
CA SER A 47 -13.44 -7.04 -15.44
C SER A 47 -12.89 -8.37 -14.89
N PRO A 48 -13.74 -9.33 -14.51
CA PRO A 48 -13.29 -10.64 -14.03
C PRO A 48 -12.28 -11.31 -14.97
N ALA A 49 -12.40 -11.08 -16.29
CA ALA A 49 -11.44 -11.56 -17.28
C ALA A 49 -10.07 -10.88 -17.16
N ALA A 50 -10.04 -9.57 -16.87
CA ALA A 50 -8.78 -8.85 -16.63
C ALA A 50 -8.12 -9.30 -15.33
N ILE A 51 -8.89 -9.55 -14.27
CA ILE A 51 -8.38 -10.10 -13.01
C ILE A 51 -7.78 -11.50 -13.24
N ALA A 52 -8.46 -12.35 -13.98
CA ALA A 52 -7.98 -13.69 -14.30
C ALA A 52 -6.68 -13.64 -15.14
N ALA A 53 -6.59 -12.74 -16.12
CA ALA A 53 -5.38 -12.54 -16.90
C ALA A 53 -4.21 -12.04 -16.05
N LEU A 54 -4.44 -11.15 -15.10
CA LEU A 54 -3.42 -10.67 -14.16
C LEU A 54 -2.96 -11.77 -13.20
N ALA A 55 -3.86 -12.67 -12.78
CA ALA A 55 -3.52 -13.79 -11.90
C ALA A 55 -2.68 -14.87 -12.60
N SER A 56 -2.74 -14.96 -13.92
CA SER A 56 -1.99 -15.94 -14.73
C SER A 56 -0.75 -15.37 -15.41
N LYS A 57 -0.41 -14.11 -15.18
CA LYS A 57 0.76 -13.51 -15.82
C LYS A 57 2.06 -14.13 -15.31
N THR A 58 3.00 -14.34 -16.22
CA THR A 58 4.32 -14.90 -15.96
C THR A 58 5.42 -13.85 -15.91
N ASP A 59 5.17 -12.69 -16.52
CA ASP A 59 6.19 -11.65 -16.72
C ASP A 59 5.61 -10.25 -16.41
N ILE A 60 6.50 -9.32 -16.08
CA ILE A 60 6.16 -7.91 -15.92
C ILE A 60 6.26 -7.24 -17.29
N PRO A 61 5.18 -6.65 -17.82
CA PRO A 61 5.21 -6.05 -19.16
C PRO A 61 6.01 -4.75 -19.19
N ALA A 62 6.46 -4.39 -20.39
CA ALA A 62 7.00 -3.05 -20.67
C ALA A 62 5.92 -1.96 -20.41
N PRO A 63 6.33 -0.69 -20.21
CA PRO A 63 5.38 0.40 -19.98
C PRO A 63 4.33 0.48 -21.09
N MET A 64 3.05 0.43 -20.70
CA MET A 64 1.90 0.45 -21.61
C MET A 64 1.35 1.87 -21.76
N GLY A 65 1.14 2.33 -23.00
CA GLY A 65 0.59 3.67 -23.27
C GLY A 65 -0.77 3.93 -22.62
N ASP A 66 -1.60 2.89 -22.47
CA ASP A 66 -2.90 3.00 -21.80
C ASP A 66 -2.80 3.36 -20.30
N LEU A 67 -1.65 3.06 -19.69
CA LEU A 67 -1.37 3.35 -18.29
C LEU A 67 -0.50 4.62 -18.10
N LEU A 68 -0.26 5.36 -19.17
CA LEU A 68 0.55 6.57 -19.17
C LEU A 68 -0.25 7.74 -19.73
N THR A 69 0.05 8.95 -19.24
CA THR A 69 -0.52 10.18 -19.81
C THR A 69 -0.05 10.39 -21.26
N SER A 70 -0.79 11.19 -22.04
CA SER A 70 -0.43 11.50 -23.44
C SER A 70 0.83 12.37 -23.51
N ASP A 71 1.02 13.23 -22.50
CA ASP A 71 2.12 14.17 -22.47
C ASP A 71 3.22 13.68 -21.52
N LEU A 72 4.47 14.02 -21.85
CA LEU A 72 5.59 13.76 -20.97
C LEU A 72 5.51 14.67 -19.74
N GLY A 73 5.82 14.09 -18.57
CA GLY A 73 6.02 14.86 -17.36
C GLY A 73 7.38 15.59 -17.35
N PRO A 74 7.60 16.46 -16.37
CA PRO A 74 8.82 17.28 -16.30
C PRO A 74 10.11 16.44 -16.13
N GLY A 75 10.04 15.22 -15.60
CA GLY A 75 11.18 14.30 -15.47
C GLY A 75 11.51 13.51 -16.75
N GLY A 76 10.77 13.69 -17.84
CA GLY A 76 11.09 13.14 -19.16
C GLY A 76 10.24 11.92 -19.59
N PHE A 77 9.54 11.25 -18.68
CA PHE A 77 8.59 10.18 -18.99
C PHE A 77 7.14 10.65 -18.77
N ALA A 78 6.19 9.96 -19.41
CA ALA A 78 4.77 10.17 -19.16
C ALA A 78 4.39 9.69 -17.74
N LEU A 79 3.46 10.39 -17.12
CA LEU A 79 3.01 10.06 -15.76
C LEU A 79 2.09 8.82 -15.76
N PRO A 80 2.15 7.98 -14.72
CA PRO A 80 1.22 6.87 -14.59
C PRO A 80 -0.23 7.37 -14.40
N LYS A 81 -1.17 6.64 -14.97
CA LYS A 81 -2.61 6.87 -14.83
C LYS A 81 -3.37 5.55 -14.76
N VAL A 82 -4.59 5.61 -14.28
CA VAL A 82 -5.55 4.50 -14.40
C VAL A 82 -5.92 4.33 -15.87
N GLY A 83 -5.80 3.13 -16.36
CA GLY A 83 -6.10 2.76 -17.74
C GLY A 83 -7.58 2.47 -17.99
N PRO A 84 -7.93 2.11 -19.24
CA PRO A 84 -9.29 1.70 -19.60
C PRO A 84 -9.77 0.54 -18.72
N HIS A 85 -11.07 0.49 -18.46
CA HIS A 85 -11.73 -0.57 -17.67
C HIS A 85 -11.17 -0.72 -16.25
N GLY A 86 -10.64 0.37 -15.66
CA GLY A 86 -10.09 0.35 -14.32
C GLY A 86 -8.75 -0.40 -14.19
N LEU A 87 -8.01 -0.60 -15.27
CA LEU A 87 -6.69 -1.22 -15.24
C LEU A 87 -5.71 -0.35 -14.47
N LEU A 88 -5.05 -0.92 -13.48
CA LEU A 88 -4.22 -0.16 -12.54
C LEU A 88 -2.74 -0.49 -12.72
N PRO A 89 -1.84 0.51 -12.77
CA PRO A 89 -0.39 0.29 -12.81
C PRO A 89 0.10 -0.70 -11.74
N ARG A 90 -0.41 -0.59 -10.49
CA ARG A 90 -0.04 -1.50 -9.39
C ARG A 90 -0.40 -2.97 -9.64
N GLN A 91 -1.35 -3.27 -10.54
CA GLN A 91 -1.72 -4.63 -10.89
C GLN A 91 -0.89 -5.14 -12.08
N VAL A 92 -0.71 -4.26 -13.07
CA VAL A 92 -0.02 -4.62 -14.31
C VAL A 92 1.48 -4.78 -14.08
N TYR A 93 2.09 -3.88 -13.31
CA TYR A 93 3.54 -3.87 -13.06
C TYR A 93 3.96 -4.57 -11.76
N ALA A 94 3.01 -5.15 -10.99
CA ALA A 94 3.36 -6.05 -9.90
C ALA A 94 4.13 -7.27 -10.41
N ALA A 95 4.92 -7.93 -9.59
CA ALA A 95 5.53 -9.21 -9.94
C ALA A 95 4.49 -10.32 -10.14
N PRO A 96 4.83 -11.42 -10.84
CA PRO A 96 3.99 -12.60 -10.89
C PRO A 96 3.61 -13.13 -9.51
N VAL A 97 2.38 -13.63 -9.39
CA VAL A 97 1.88 -14.17 -8.12
C VAL A 97 2.65 -15.42 -7.73
N VAL A 98 3.22 -15.42 -6.52
CA VAL A 98 3.91 -16.57 -5.95
C VAL A 98 2.90 -17.48 -5.24
N GLN A 99 2.93 -18.77 -5.57
CA GLN A 99 2.11 -19.77 -4.86
C GLN A 99 2.69 -20.01 -3.47
N VAL A 100 1.89 -19.78 -2.44
CA VAL A 100 2.30 -19.98 -1.04
C VAL A 100 1.75 -21.32 -0.56
N PRO A 101 2.62 -22.28 -0.19
CA PRO A 101 2.17 -23.54 0.40
C PRO A 101 1.35 -23.33 1.68
N ALA A 102 0.32 -24.14 1.88
CA ALA A 102 -0.50 -24.06 3.08
C ALA A 102 0.36 -24.21 4.34
N GLY A 103 0.16 -23.29 5.28
CA GLY A 103 0.93 -23.24 6.54
C GLY A 103 2.25 -22.45 6.47
N ASN A 104 2.71 -22.05 5.30
CA ASN A 104 3.88 -21.18 5.20
C ASN A 104 3.53 -19.73 5.56
N ALA A 105 4.42 -19.09 6.30
CA ALA A 105 4.41 -17.63 6.45
C ALA A 105 4.97 -16.95 5.20
N GLN A 106 4.66 -15.66 5.03
CA GLN A 106 5.09 -14.87 3.87
C GLN A 106 6.06 -13.77 4.29
N VAL A 107 7.14 -13.62 3.56
CA VAL A 107 8.07 -12.49 3.70
C VAL A 107 8.15 -11.75 2.37
N ALA A 108 8.01 -10.43 2.42
CA ALA A 108 8.36 -9.56 1.30
C ALA A 108 9.59 -8.73 1.65
N LEU A 109 10.44 -8.51 0.67
CA LEU A 109 11.64 -7.67 0.78
C LEU A 109 11.59 -6.56 -0.24
N LEU A 110 11.85 -5.33 0.20
CA LEU A 110 12.16 -4.19 -0.66
C LEU A 110 13.64 -3.83 -0.48
N ILE A 111 14.37 -3.78 -1.57
CA ILE A 111 15.76 -3.29 -1.58
C ILE A 111 15.78 -1.83 -1.96
N ASP A 112 16.26 -0.98 -1.04
CA ASP A 112 16.44 0.46 -1.25
C ASP A 112 17.84 0.79 -1.80
N GLY A 113 17.92 1.79 -2.65
CA GLY A 113 19.18 2.34 -3.16
C GLY A 113 19.58 1.83 -4.54
N ILE A 114 18.69 1.17 -5.27
CA ILE A 114 18.96 0.74 -6.64
C ILE A 114 19.08 1.99 -7.54
N GLY A 115 20.19 2.06 -8.30
CA GLY A 115 20.49 3.17 -9.22
C GLY A 115 20.93 4.47 -8.54
N GLN A 116 21.44 4.41 -7.30
CA GLN A 116 21.87 5.64 -6.61
C GLN A 116 23.36 5.95 -6.73
N SER A 117 24.22 5.00 -6.43
CA SER A 117 25.65 5.32 -6.31
C SER A 117 26.59 4.31 -7.00
N ASP A 118 26.10 3.12 -7.29
CA ASP A 118 26.91 2.05 -7.85
C ASP A 118 26.03 1.23 -8.81
N ASP A 119 26.20 1.50 -10.10
CA ASP A 119 25.45 0.83 -11.16
C ASP A 119 25.79 -0.66 -11.20
N GLU A 120 27.06 -1.04 -10.95
CA GLU A 120 27.47 -2.44 -10.93
C GLU A 120 26.83 -3.20 -9.76
N LEU A 121 26.79 -2.61 -8.57
CA LEU A 121 26.14 -3.23 -7.41
C LEU A 121 24.63 -3.34 -7.63
N SER A 122 24.01 -2.32 -8.23
CA SER A 122 22.61 -2.35 -8.61
C SER A 122 22.30 -3.47 -9.59
N ASN A 123 23.13 -3.63 -10.62
CA ASN A 123 23.03 -4.72 -11.59
C ASN A 123 23.21 -6.08 -10.93
N GLN A 124 24.20 -6.22 -10.05
CA GLN A 124 24.42 -7.47 -9.29
C GLN A 124 23.24 -7.82 -8.38
N ALA A 125 22.60 -6.84 -7.77
CA ALA A 125 21.40 -7.07 -6.97
C ALA A 125 20.25 -7.59 -7.84
N ILE A 126 20.00 -6.96 -8.98
CA ILE A 126 18.95 -7.38 -9.94
C ILE A 126 19.22 -8.79 -10.47
N ASP A 127 20.44 -9.09 -10.87
CA ASP A 127 20.76 -10.37 -11.51
C ASP A 127 20.81 -11.55 -10.54
N ASN A 128 21.17 -11.32 -9.29
CA ASN A 128 21.46 -12.40 -8.35
C ASN A 128 20.37 -12.62 -7.28
N LEU A 129 19.44 -11.68 -7.11
CA LEU A 129 18.32 -11.89 -6.20
C LEU A 129 17.16 -12.57 -6.95
N PRO A 130 16.32 -13.36 -6.28
CA PRO A 130 15.18 -13.99 -6.93
C PRO A 130 14.08 -12.97 -7.24
N GLY A 131 13.34 -13.17 -8.34
CA GLY A 131 12.28 -12.26 -8.84
C GLY A 131 11.26 -11.76 -7.81
N PRO A 132 10.86 -12.54 -6.79
CA PRO A 132 9.96 -12.02 -5.76
C PRO A 132 10.52 -10.91 -4.87
N VAL A 133 11.83 -10.59 -4.95
CA VAL A 133 12.40 -9.42 -4.26
C VAL A 133 11.97 -8.17 -5.01
N SER A 134 11.33 -7.21 -4.32
CA SER A 134 10.95 -5.92 -4.88
C SER A 134 12.10 -4.92 -4.78
N LEU A 135 12.20 -4.00 -5.73
CA LEU A 135 13.30 -3.05 -5.85
C LEU A 135 12.79 -1.61 -5.79
N ALA A 136 13.38 -0.78 -4.93
CA ALA A 136 13.15 0.65 -4.89
C ALA A 136 14.17 1.34 -5.79
N ILE A 137 13.70 1.86 -6.93
CA ILE A 137 14.53 2.52 -7.95
C ILE A 137 14.62 4.00 -7.65
N SER A 138 15.83 4.54 -7.66
CA SER A 138 16.07 5.97 -7.51
C SER A 138 15.56 6.76 -8.72
N PRO A 139 14.87 7.90 -8.52
CA PRO A 139 14.56 8.81 -9.63
C PRO A 139 15.78 9.46 -10.24
N TYR A 140 16.94 9.40 -9.57
CA TYR A 140 18.20 9.98 -10.01
C TYR A 140 19.20 8.96 -10.58
N ALA A 141 18.70 7.77 -10.95
CA ALA A 141 19.53 6.76 -11.59
C ALA A 141 20.16 7.30 -12.89
N SER A 142 21.40 6.91 -13.18
CA SER A 142 22.14 7.32 -14.39
C SER A 142 21.50 6.76 -15.66
N ASP A 143 21.01 5.51 -15.62
CA ASP A 143 20.26 4.84 -16.68
C ASP A 143 18.97 4.25 -16.13
N PRO A 144 17.92 5.07 -15.93
CA PRO A 144 16.68 4.58 -15.36
C PRO A 144 15.96 3.56 -16.27
N SER A 145 16.07 3.72 -17.60
CA SER A 145 15.43 2.81 -18.55
C SER A 145 16.10 1.45 -18.55
N GLY A 146 17.41 1.38 -18.59
CA GLY A 146 18.16 0.13 -18.54
C GLY A 146 17.94 -0.65 -17.24
N LEU A 147 17.90 0.04 -16.10
CA LEU A 147 17.58 -0.57 -14.80
C LEU A 147 16.17 -1.15 -14.78
N MET A 148 15.19 -0.43 -15.30
CA MET A 148 13.79 -0.89 -15.36
C MET A 148 13.63 -2.08 -16.30
N ASP A 149 14.31 -2.09 -17.44
CA ASP A 149 14.28 -3.22 -18.39
C ASP A 149 14.92 -4.46 -17.77
N ARG A 150 16.06 -4.29 -17.12
CA ARG A 150 16.76 -5.38 -16.43
C ARG A 150 15.93 -5.95 -15.27
N ALA A 151 15.34 -5.10 -14.43
CA ALA A 151 14.46 -5.52 -13.35
C ALA A 151 13.26 -6.33 -13.87
N ARG A 152 12.63 -5.89 -14.96
CA ARG A 152 11.53 -6.64 -15.62
C ARG A 152 11.99 -7.98 -16.17
N ALA A 153 13.16 -8.04 -16.81
CA ALA A 153 13.70 -9.27 -17.37
C ALA A 153 13.93 -10.35 -16.28
N HIS A 154 14.19 -9.93 -15.04
CA HIS A 154 14.33 -10.79 -13.87
C HIS A 154 13.06 -10.92 -13.03
N ASN A 155 11.92 -10.37 -13.49
CA ASN A 155 10.63 -10.39 -12.81
C ASN A 155 10.63 -9.70 -11.43
N HIS A 156 11.48 -8.71 -11.22
CA HIS A 156 11.45 -7.87 -10.04
C HIS A 156 10.38 -6.80 -10.17
N GLU A 157 9.46 -6.79 -9.21
CA GLU A 157 8.56 -5.67 -9.01
C GLU A 157 9.35 -4.41 -8.62
N THR A 158 9.02 -3.29 -9.25
CA THR A 158 9.71 -2.04 -8.98
C THR A 158 8.78 -1.01 -8.33
N LEU A 159 9.32 -0.32 -7.34
CA LEU A 159 8.74 0.86 -6.72
C LEU A 159 9.66 2.05 -7.00
N LEU A 160 9.07 3.22 -7.20
CA LEU A 160 9.85 4.45 -7.31
C LEU A 160 10.11 5.02 -5.92
N SER A 161 11.37 5.27 -5.60
CA SER A 161 11.77 5.98 -4.37
C SER A 161 11.35 7.44 -4.44
N LEU A 162 10.64 7.93 -3.42
CA LEU A 162 10.28 9.34 -3.28
C LEU A 162 11.31 10.04 -2.40
N PRO A 163 12.12 10.97 -2.94
CA PRO A 163 13.01 11.77 -2.14
C PRO A 163 12.21 12.63 -1.16
N MET A 164 12.48 12.50 0.12
CA MET A 164 11.80 13.27 1.17
C MET A 164 12.82 13.85 2.14
N GLN A 165 12.60 15.08 2.55
CA GLN A 165 13.40 15.73 3.57
C GLN A 165 12.51 16.18 4.73
N ASP A 166 12.83 15.69 5.92
CA ASP A 166 12.32 16.25 7.15
C ASP A 166 13.20 17.46 7.51
N ARG A 167 12.68 18.66 7.32
CA ARG A 167 13.35 19.85 7.81
C ARG A 167 12.97 20.06 9.26
N PRO A 168 13.93 19.99 10.19
CA PRO A 168 13.67 20.47 11.54
C PRO A 168 13.22 21.94 11.47
N ALA A 169 12.22 22.29 12.27
CA ALA A 169 11.61 23.63 12.29
C ALA A 169 12.62 24.79 12.52
N ASN A 170 13.87 24.50 12.83
CA ASN A 170 14.90 25.45 13.25
C ASN A 170 16.14 25.54 12.34
N GLY A 171 16.09 25.08 11.09
CA GLY A 171 17.18 25.34 10.16
C GLY A 171 17.80 24.12 9.48
N LYS A 172 18.76 24.37 8.62
CA LYS A 172 19.53 23.35 7.91
C LYS A 172 20.22 22.41 8.89
N ALA A 173 19.96 21.11 8.79
CA ALA A 173 20.86 20.13 9.35
C ALA A 173 22.25 20.34 8.70
N ALA A 174 23.27 20.51 9.52
CA ALA A 174 24.62 20.74 9.04
C ALA A 174 25.06 19.49 8.23
N GLY A 175 25.26 19.66 6.91
CA GLY A 175 25.79 18.62 6.03
C GLY A 175 24.77 17.93 5.11
N GLU A 176 23.47 18.23 5.18
CA GLU A 176 22.50 17.73 4.21
C GLU A 176 22.48 18.63 2.97
N GLU A 177 22.95 18.10 1.85
CA GLU A 177 22.64 18.67 0.54
C GLU A 177 21.14 18.60 0.27
N ALA A 178 20.58 19.70 -0.26
CA ALA A 178 19.17 19.72 -0.62
C ALA A 178 18.95 18.75 -1.79
N LEU A 179 18.17 17.69 -1.55
CA LEU A 179 17.78 16.77 -2.61
C LEU A 179 16.89 17.53 -3.63
N PRO A 180 17.19 17.44 -4.93
CA PRO A 180 16.35 18.04 -5.95
C PRO A 180 14.93 17.52 -5.83
N ASN A 181 13.95 18.42 -5.92
CA ASN A 181 12.52 18.06 -5.94
C ASN A 181 12.04 17.18 -4.76
N ALA A 182 12.75 17.21 -3.62
CA ALA A 182 12.34 16.47 -2.43
C ALA A 182 10.98 16.98 -1.92
N LEU A 183 10.16 16.05 -1.47
CA LEU A 183 8.92 16.33 -0.76
C LEU A 183 9.25 16.78 0.67
N GLN A 184 8.62 17.83 1.16
CA GLN A 184 8.93 18.43 2.47
C GLN A 184 7.68 18.97 3.16
N ALA A 185 7.57 18.76 4.46
CA ALA A 185 6.47 19.32 5.26
C ALA A 185 6.41 20.85 5.23
N ALA A 186 7.56 21.51 5.07
CA ALA A 186 7.66 22.97 5.03
C ALA A 186 7.23 23.61 3.69
N LEU A 187 7.07 22.82 2.63
CA LEU A 187 6.63 23.31 1.33
C LEU A 187 5.10 23.39 1.26
N PRO A 188 4.55 24.37 0.50
CA PRO A 188 3.13 24.37 0.17
C PRO A 188 2.73 23.08 -0.55
N GLU A 189 1.51 22.63 -0.34
CA GLU A 189 0.94 21.43 -0.98
C GLU A 189 1.15 21.42 -2.50
N ARG A 190 0.81 22.54 -3.16
CA ARG A 190 1.01 22.68 -4.61
C ARG A 190 2.45 22.37 -5.04
N LYS A 191 3.45 22.88 -4.28
CA LYS A 191 4.86 22.65 -4.61
C LYS A 191 5.26 21.17 -4.40
N ASN A 192 4.75 20.55 -3.35
CA ASN A 192 4.94 19.12 -3.12
C ASN A 192 4.29 18.27 -4.24
N ILE A 193 3.13 18.64 -4.76
CA ILE A 193 2.51 17.97 -5.91
C ILE A 193 3.31 18.17 -7.20
N GLU A 194 3.85 19.36 -7.43
CA GLU A 194 4.76 19.62 -8.56
C GLU A 194 6.01 18.73 -8.46
N ASN A 195 6.65 18.68 -7.29
CA ASN A 195 7.83 17.84 -7.03
C ASN A 195 7.49 16.33 -7.16
N LEU A 196 6.32 15.91 -6.68
CA LEU A 196 5.85 14.54 -6.87
C LEU A 196 5.71 14.21 -8.37
N ASN A 197 5.06 15.06 -9.14
CA ASN A 197 4.86 14.82 -10.58
C ASN A 197 6.19 14.77 -11.34
N GLU A 198 7.15 15.59 -10.95
CA GLU A 198 8.50 15.54 -11.51
C GLU A 198 9.16 14.21 -11.16
N THR A 199 9.16 13.80 -9.89
CA THR A 199 9.71 12.50 -9.45
C THR A 199 9.03 11.34 -10.17
N LEU A 200 7.70 11.32 -10.23
CA LEU A 200 6.94 10.24 -10.89
C LEU A 200 7.21 10.11 -12.39
N SER A 201 7.68 11.16 -13.02
CA SER A 201 8.02 11.19 -14.46
C SER A 201 9.49 10.91 -14.76
N HIS A 202 10.31 10.52 -13.79
CA HIS A 202 11.68 10.05 -14.05
C HIS A 202 11.73 8.59 -14.53
N LEU A 203 10.69 7.80 -14.27
CA LEU A 203 10.58 6.38 -14.63
C LEU A 203 9.18 6.08 -15.19
N ALA A 204 9.05 4.94 -15.87
CA ALA A 204 7.75 4.42 -16.30
C ALA A 204 7.67 2.91 -16.06
N GLY A 205 6.47 2.39 -15.74
CA GLY A 205 6.24 0.95 -15.60
C GLY A 205 6.56 0.38 -14.21
N TYR A 206 6.40 1.16 -13.16
CA TYR A 206 6.51 0.74 -11.76
C TYR A 206 5.12 0.50 -11.14
N ALA A 207 5.08 -0.37 -10.13
CA ALA A 207 3.82 -0.77 -9.47
C ALA A 207 3.40 0.16 -8.33
N GLY A 208 4.35 0.82 -7.69
CA GLY A 208 4.11 1.64 -6.51
C GLY A 208 5.23 2.63 -6.24
N VAL A 209 5.10 3.31 -5.12
CA VAL A 209 6.10 4.26 -4.62
C VAL A 209 6.42 3.98 -3.16
N THR A 210 7.58 4.45 -2.69
CA THR A 210 8.02 4.30 -1.31
C THR A 210 8.77 5.54 -0.83
N ASN A 211 8.76 5.79 0.48
CA ASN A 211 9.63 6.77 1.11
C ASN A 211 11.04 6.25 1.44
N ALA A 212 11.36 4.99 1.12
CA ALA A 212 12.73 4.49 1.19
C ALA A 212 13.58 5.21 0.14
N PHE A 213 14.63 5.90 0.56
CA PHE A 213 15.54 6.63 -0.32
C PHE A 213 16.94 6.68 0.28
N SER A 214 17.85 5.84 -0.19
CA SER A 214 19.25 5.78 0.28
C SER A 214 19.42 5.63 1.79
N GLY A 215 18.61 4.78 2.41
CA GLY A 215 18.59 4.59 3.86
C GLY A 215 17.85 5.69 4.62
N GLN A 216 17.35 6.73 3.93
CA GLN A 216 16.47 7.76 4.49
C GLN A 216 15.01 7.41 4.25
N ASN A 217 14.11 7.99 5.03
CA ASN A 217 12.68 7.70 4.97
C ASN A 217 11.77 8.94 5.10
N GLY A 218 12.36 10.15 5.06
CA GLY A 218 11.61 11.41 5.17
C GLY A 218 11.18 11.79 6.58
N GLY A 219 11.68 11.11 7.63
CA GLY A 219 11.40 11.43 9.02
C GLY A 219 9.91 11.45 9.37
N GLU A 220 9.42 12.52 9.98
CA GLU A 220 8.02 12.66 10.40
C GLU A 220 7.07 13.04 9.26
N TYR A 221 7.58 13.55 8.12
CA TYR A 221 6.71 14.04 7.06
C TYR A 221 5.74 12.98 6.50
N PRO A 222 6.17 11.74 6.19
CA PRO A 222 5.26 10.70 5.69
C PRO A 222 4.14 10.30 6.65
N HIS A 223 4.23 10.67 7.91
CA HIS A 223 3.25 10.36 8.97
C HIS A 223 2.40 11.56 9.34
N SER A 224 2.71 12.72 8.77
CA SER A 224 2.00 13.98 9.05
C SER A 224 0.73 14.10 8.19
N PRO A 225 -0.29 14.86 8.66
CA PRO A 225 -1.45 15.18 7.84
C PRO A 225 -1.13 15.88 6.51
N ALA A 226 0.01 16.59 6.44
CA ALA A 226 0.49 17.27 5.24
C ALA A 226 0.89 16.30 4.12
N PHE A 227 1.08 15.02 4.42
CA PHE A 227 1.38 13.99 3.42
C PHE A 227 0.12 13.41 2.74
N LYS A 228 -1.06 13.63 3.29
CA LYS A 228 -2.34 13.10 2.77
C LYS A 228 -2.60 13.46 1.29
N PRO A 229 -2.36 14.69 0.81
CA PRO A 229 -2.49 15.03 -0.61
C PRO A 229 -1.57 14.21 -1.52
N ILE A 230 -0.36 13.87 -1.05
CA ILE A 230 0.59 13.02 -1.78
C ILE A 230 0.03 11.61 -1.94
N LEU A 231 -0.48 11.01 -0.86
CA LEU A 231 -1.13 9.69 -0.91
C LEU A 231 -2.34 9.69 -1.83
N SER A 232 -3.14 10.77 -1.81
CA SER A 232 -4.28 10.94 -2.72
C SER A 232 -3.85 10.97 -4.18
N ALA A 233 -2.80 11.72 -4.51
CA ALA A 233 -2.26 11.79 -5.87
C ALA A 233 -1.68 10.45 -6.34
N VAL A 234 -0.98 9.72 -5.47
CA VAL A 234 -0.46 8.36 -5.73
C VAL A 234 -1.61 7.39 -6.00
N HIS A 235 -2.64 7.43 -5.16
CA HIS A 235 -3.82 6.58 -5.31
C HIS A 235 -4.58 6.85 -6.62
N GLN A 236 -4.83 8.11 -6.96
CA GLN A 236 -5.50 8.51 -8.21
C GLN A 236 -4.77 8.04 -9.46
N ARG A 237 -3.46 7.82 -9.37
CA ARG A 237 -2.64 7.26 -10.44
C ARG A 237 -2.63 5.73 -10.49
N GLY A 238 -3.38 5.07 -9.59
CA GLY A 238 -3.49 3.61 -9.54
C GLY A 238 -2.25 2.92 -8.98
N LEU A 239 -1.39 3.63 -8.25
CA LEU A 239 -0.20 3.12 -7.58
C LEU A 239 -0.51 2.70 -6.14
N PHE A 240 0.34 1.86 -5.54
CA PHE A 240 0.36 1.67 -4.09
C PHE A 240 1.51 2.43 -3.44
N TYR A 241 1.42 2.66 -2.13
CA TYR A 241 2.48 3.27 -1.34
C TYR A 241 2.99 2.27 -0.30
N LEU A 242 4.32 2.11 -0.19
CA LEU A 242 4.97 1.38 0.88
C LEU A 242 5.70 2.36 1.81
N ASN A 243 5.22 2.45 3.05
CA ASN A 243 5.90 3.16 4.13
C ASN A 243 7.08 2.30 4.63
N ALA A 244 8.29 2.80 4.46
CA ALA A 244 9.53 2.12 4.86
C ALA A 244 9.86 2.25 6.36
N THR A 245 9.09 3.05 7.12
CA THR A 245 9.33 3.29 8.55
C THR A 245 8.49 2.32 9.40
N PRO A 246 9.12 1.35 10.09
CA PRO A 246 8.39 0.41 10.93
C PRO A 246 7.63 1.08 12.08
N ALA A 247 6.54 0.44 12.49
CA ALA A 247 5.70 0.86 13.62
C ALA A 247 5.08 2.27 13.49
N THR A 248 5.02 2.80 12.27
CA THR A 248 4.37 4.08 11.97
C THR A 248 3.21 3.87 11.01
N VAL A 249 2.28 4.80 10.98
CA VAL A 249 1.11 4.75 10.10
C VAL A 249 1.10 5.98 9.22
N SER A 250 0.99 5.78 7.91
CA SER A 250 0.64 6.86 6.98
C SER A 250 -0.87 6.79 6.74
N ASP A 251 -1.59 7.84 7.13
CA ASP A 251 -3.05 7.92 6.99
C ASP A 251 -3.44 8.62 5.71
N GLY A 252 -4.12 7.91 4.83
CA GLY A 252 -4.56 8.45 3.54
C GLY A 252 -5.32 7.43 2.70
N PRO A 253 -5.84 7.87 1.54
CA PRO A 253 -6.55 6.98 0.63
C PRO A 253 -5.60 6.02 -0.09
N GLY A 254 -6.14 4.90 -0.53
CA GLY A 254 -5.46 3.94 -1.39
C GLY A 254 -4.87 2.74 -0.65
N LEU A 255 -4.08 1.97 -1.37
CA LEU A 255 -3.35 0.84 -0.82
C LEU A 255 -2.04 1.31 -0.20
N ILE A 256 -1.95 1.19 1.12
CA ILE A 256 -0.79 1.57 1.91
C ILE A 256 -0.27 0.33 2.64
N GLY A 257 0.99 -0.03 2.38
CA GLY A 257 1.72 -1.00 3.17
C GLY A 257 2.67 -0.31 4.15
N THR A 258 3.05 -1.00 5.21
CA THR A 258 4.07 -0.53 6.15
C THR A 258 5.09 -1.63 6.38
N ALA A 259 6.36 -1.28 6.39
CA ALA A 259 7.43 -2.20 6.72
C ALA A 259 7.34 -2.62 8.20
N ASP A 260 7.56 -3.91 8.47
CA ASP A 260 7.65 -4.45 9.82
C ASP A 260 9.07 -4.31 10.39
N VAL A 261 10.07 -4.37 9.50
CA VAL A 261 11.49 -4.23 9.87
C VAL A 261 12.21 -3.38 8.82
N ALA A 262 12.92 -2.36 9.28
CA ALA A 262 13.94 -1.65 8.49
C ALA A 262 15.31 -2.24 8.83
N ILE A 263 16.04 -2.69 7.82
CA ILE A 263 17.34 -3.33 7.94
C ILE A 263 18.39 -2.36 7.44
N ASN A 264 19.12 -1.77 8.39
CA ASN A 264 20.21 -0.83 8.08
C ASN A 264 21.46 -1.58 7.63
N THR A 265 21.91 -1.34 6.43
CA THR A 265 23.06 -2.02 5.82
C THR A 265 24.40 -1.32 6.04
N ASP A 266 24.39 -0.12 6.63
CA ASP A 266 25.61 0.53 7.13
C ASP A 266 26.04 -0.06 8.49
N ALA A 267 25.21 -0.94 9.08
CA ALA A 267 25.55 -1.72 10.26
C ALA A 267 26.48 -2.89 9.95
N ASP A 268 27.03 -3.52 10.96
CA ASP A 268 27.84 -4.73 10.83
C ASP A 268 26.99 -5.96 10.45
N ILE A 269 27.64 -7.00 9.94
CA ILE A 269 27.00 -8.24 9.47
C ILE A 269 26.10 -8.87 10.54
N ILE A 270 26.54 -8.88 11.80
CA ILE A 270 25.80 -9.50 12.91
C ILE A 270 24.48 -8.75 13.12
N THR A 271 24.52 -7.43 13.08
CA THR A 271 23.32 -6.58 13.20
C THR A 271 22.36 -6.82 12.04
N ILE A 272 22.86 -6.93 10.81
CA ILE A 272 22.03 -7.26 9.63
C ILE A 272 21.36 -8.62 9.81
N ASP A 273 22.11 -9.65 10.22
CA ASP A 273 21.58 -10.99 10.45
C ASP A 273 20.52 -11.02 11.56
N ILE A 274 20.73 -10.27 12.65
CA ILE A 274 19.74 -10.13 13.73
C ILE A 274 18.43 -9.51 13.19
N GLN A 275 18.52 -8.49 12.34
CA GLN A 275 17.35 -7.84 11.75
C GLN A 275 16.62 -8.78 10.76
N LEU A 276 17.34 -9.57 9.97
CA LEU A 276 16.77 -10.61 9.10
C LEU A 276 16.06 -11.71 9.93
N LEU A 277 16.67 -12.15 11.04
CA LEU A 277 16.04 -13.09 11.97
C LEU A 277 14.79 -12.50 12.63
N LYS A 278 14.81 -11.22 12.98
CA LYS A 278 13.62 -10.51 13.51
C LYS A 278 12.49 -10.51 12.48
N LEU A 279 12.80 -10.20 11.22
CA LEU A 279 11.83 -10.25 10.12
C LEU A 279 11.20 -11.65 9.98
N GLN A 280 12.05 -12.68 10.00
CA GLN A 280 11.61 -14.08 9.97
C GLN A 280 10.69 -14.45 11.15
N GLN A 281 11.02 -14.01 12.36
CA GLN A 281 10.21 -14.25 13.56
C GLN A 281 8.86 -13.55 13.47
N LEU A 282 8.83 -12.30 13.00
CA LEU A 282 7.58 -11.55 12.81
C LEU A 282 6.70 -12.21 11.75
N ALA A 283 7.28 -12.67 10.64
CA ALA A 283 6.53 -13.39 9.61
C ALA A 283 5.87 -14.66 10.19
N ARG A 284 6.62 -15.45 10.95
CA ARG A 284 6.07 -16.65 11.62
C ARG A 284 4.98 -16.33 12.63
N LYS A 285 5.15 -15.26 13.39
CA LYS A 285 4.17 -14.85 14.41
C LYS A 285 2.87 -14.32 13.80
N ASN A 286 2.99 -13.51 12.73
CA ASN A 286 1.86 -12.76 12.16
C ASN A 286 1.32 -13.41 10.86
N GLY A 287 1.94 -14.49 10.38
CA GLY A 287 1.67 -15.10 9.08
C GLY A 287 2.34 -14.36 7.91
N ARG A 288 2.76 -13.11 8.10
CA ARG A 288 3.44 -12.28 7.08
C ARG A 288 4.30 -11.18 7.70
N ALA A 289 5.33 -10.74 6.98
CA ALA A 289 6.11 -9.55 7.34
C ALA A 289 6.75 -8.92 6.10
N ILE A 290 6.92 -7.60 6.12
CA ILE A 290 7.60 -6.80 5.10
C ILE A 290 8.91 -6.25 5.69
N GLY A 291 10.04 -6.51 5.01
CA GLY A 291 11.34 -5.94 5.31
C GLY A 291 11.76 -4.92 4.26
N VAL A 292 12.29 -3.78 4.69
CA VAL A 292 12.98 -2.82 3.83
C VAL A 292 14.46 -2.83 4.18
N ILE A 293 15.31 -3.03 3.17
CA ILE A 293 16.76 -3.15 3.32
C ILE A 293 17.43 -2.02 2.57
N GLY A 294 18.21 -1.21 3.26
CA GLY A 294 18.92 -0.10 2.64
C GLY A 294 19.85 0.69 3.55
N PRO A 295 20.66 1.53 2.91
CA PRO A 295 20.93 1.62 1.47
C PRO A 295 21.64 0.38 0.92
N LEU A 296 21.52 0.08 -0.39
CA LEU A 296 22.17 -1.09 -0.97
C LEU A 296 23.70 -1.06 -0.74
N ARG A 297 24.23 -2.14 -0.14
CA ARG A 297 25.66 -2.33 0.15
C ARG A 297 26.09 -3.75 -0.23
N PRO A 298 27.36 -3.98 -0.60
CA PRO A 298 27.86 -5.32 -0.94
C PRO A 298 27.65 -6.34 0.18
N VAL A 299 27.80 -5.92 1.45
CA VAL A 299 27.58 -6.78 2.61
C VAL A 299 26.13 -7.24 2.71
N ALA A 300 25.17 -6.33 2.47
CA ALA A 300 23.74 -6.66 2.49
C ALA A 300 23.40 -7.67 1.39
N LEU A 301 23.91 -7.46 0.17
CA LEU A 301 23.69 -8.39 -0.92
C LEU A 301 24.23 -9.78 -0.58
N SER A 302 25.40 -9.87 0.06
CA SER A 302 25.99 -11.14 0.51
C SER A 302 25.14 -11.83 1.57
N CYS A 303 24.65 -11.08 2.59
CA CYS A 303 23.75 -11.61 3.62
C CYS A 303 22.44 -12.12 3.00
N LEU A 304 21.85 -11.37 2.07
CA LEU A 304 20.61 -11.78 1.41
C LEU A 304 20.79 -13.03 0.55
N LYS A 305 21.87 -13.12 -0.21
CA LYS A 305 22.20 -14.30 -1.02
C LYS A 305 22.37 -15.56 -0.16
N ALA A 306 22.88 -15.40 1.06
CA ALA A 306 22.98 -16.49 2.02
C ALA A 306 21.64 -16.81 2.70
N TRP A 307 20.87 -15.81 3.08
CA TRP A 307 19.66 -15.97 3.90
C TRP A 307 18.43 -16.43 3.11
N ILE A 308 18.18 -15.86 1.91
CA ILE A 308 16.96 -16.13 1.13
C ILE A 308 16.76 -17.63 0.83
N PRO A 309 17.77 -18.42 0.42
CA PRO A 309 17.59 -19.85 0.15
C PRO A 309 17.14 -20.66 1.36
N HIS A 310 17.41 -20.18 2.58
CA HIS A 310 17.05 -20.88 3.81
C HIS A 310 15.59 -20.65 4.24
N LEU A 311 14.88 -19.67 3.68
CA LEU A 311 13.51 -19.35 4.04
C LEU A 311 12.56 -20.54 3.85
N ALA A 312 12.67 -21.24 2.74
CA ALA A 312 11.84 -22.42 2.45
C ALA A 312 11.98 -23.52 3.51
N ASN A 313 13.23 -23.74 4.01
CA ASN A 313 13.53 -24.76 5.01
C ASN A 313 12.85 -24.47 6.37
N VAL A 314 12.46 -23.21 6.59
CA VAL A 314 11.84 -22.77 7.84
C VAL A 314 10.35 -22.42 7.68
N GLY A 315 9.72 -22.87 6.58
CA GLY A 315 8.30 -22.68 6.32
C GLY A 315 7.92 -21.23 5.99
N ILE A 316 8.82 -20.51 5.30
CA ILE A 316 8.57 -19.13 4.86
C ILE A 316 8.69 -19.06 3.35
N THR A 317 7.73 -18.41 2.71
CA THR A 317 7.74 -18.13 1.27
C THR A 317 8.05 -16.67 1.02
N LEU A 318 9.04 -16.41 0.18
CA LEU A 318 9.36 -15.07 -0.30
C LEU A 318 8.31 -14.66 -1.35
N VAL A 319 7.69 -13.51 -1.17
CA VAL A 319 6.65 -12.98 -2.05
C VAL A 319 6.94 -11.50 -2.39
N PRO A 320 6.46 -10.96 -3.52
CA PRO A 320 6.61 -9.54 -3.82
C PRO A 320 5.80 -8.68 -2.83
N VAL A 321 6.26 -7.43 -2.65
CA VAL A 321 5.63 -6.47 -1.73
C VAL A 321 4.16 -6.24 -2.08
N SER A 322 3.81 -6.17 -3.36
CA SER A 322 2.43 -5.98 -3.82
C SER A 322 1.47 -7.05 -3.27
N MET A 323 1.92 -8.29 -3.08
CA MET A 323 1.09 -9.35 -2.50
C MET A 323 0.75 -9.10 -1.03
N LEU A 324 1.61 -8.40 -0.29
CA LEU A 324 1.37 -8.11 1.14
C LEU A 324 0.71 -6.75 1.38
N VAL A 325 0.81 -5.83 0.43
CA VAL A 325 0.12 -4.54 0.49
C VAL A 325 -1.35 -4.68 0.08
N ALA A 326 -1.66 -5.59 -0.85
CA ALA A 326 -3.04 -5.86 -1.24
C ALA A 326 -3.86 -6.37 -0.03
N PRO A 327 -5.14 -5.98 0.10
CA PRO A 327 -6.02 -6.62 1.07
C PRO A 327 -6.04 -8.13 0.82
N LEU A 328 -5.92 -8.91 1.88
CA LEU A 328 -6.13 -10.36 1.76
C LEU A 328 -7.49 -10.59 1.09
N PRO A 329 -7.60 -11.43 0.05
CA PRO A 329 -8.89 -11.83 -0.46
C PRO A 329 -9.71 -12.36 0.71
N ALA A 330 -10.95 -11.88 0.82
CA ALA A 330 -11.84 -12.37 1.86
C ALA A 330 -11.85 -13.92 1.82
N PRO A 331 -11.72 -14.60 2.96
CA PRO A 331 -11.78 -16.05 2.97
C PRO A 331 -13.06 -16.47 2.24
N PRO A 332 -13.01 -17.53 1.41
CA PRO A 332 -14.20 -17.99 0.70
C PRO A 332 -15.32 -18.17 1.74
N PRO A 333 -16.55 -17.76 1.43
CA PRO A 333 -17.66 -17.88 2.36
C PRO A 333 -17.70 -19.33 2.85
N ALA A 334 -17.72 -19.50 4.18
CA ALA A 334 -17.78 -20.82 4.78
C ALA A 334 -18.92 -21.61 4.10
N PRO A 335 -18.71 -22.87 3.74
CA PRO A 335 -19.74 -23.66 3.09
C PRO A 335 -21.03 -23.54 3.91
N ALA A 336 -22.10 -23.14 3.24
CA ALA A 336 -23.38 -22.93 3.88
C ALA A 336 -23.71 -24.16 4.74
N LYS A 337 -23.92 -23.93 6.03
CA LYS A 337 -24.29 -25.01 6.95
C LYS A 337 -25.47 -25.73 6.33
N PRO A 338 -25.45 -27.07 6.18
CA PRO A 338 -26.57 -27.80 5.62
C PRO A 338 -27.84 -27.38 6.34
N PRO A 339 -28.97 -27.21 5.63
CA PRO A 339 -30.24 -26.89 6.27
C PRO A 339 -30.51 -27.93 7.36
N ALA A 340 -30.84 -27.44 8.55
CA ALA A 340 -31.19 -28.33 9.65
C ALA A 340 -32.31 -29.28 9.19
N PRO A 341 -32.26 -30.59 9.55
CA PRO A 341 -33.30 -31.51 9.18
C PRO A 341 -34.64 -30.98 9.72
N PRO A 342 -35.73 -31.15 8.97
CA PRO A 342 -37.04 -30.66 9.37
C PRO A 342 -37.39 -31.24 10.74
N THR A 343 -37.73 -30.37 11.67
CA THR A 343 -38.25 -30.75 12.99
C THR A 343 -39.48 -31.63 12.78
N PRO A 344 -39.55 -32.83 13.36
CA PRO A 344 -40.75 -33.66 13.20
C PRO A 344 -41.94 -32.92 13.79
N THR A 345 -42.94 -32.65 12.96
CA THR A 345 -44.22 -32.09 13.37
C THR A 345 -44.89 -33.13 14.31
N ALA A 346 -45.05 -32.74 15.57
CA ALA A 346 -45.81 -33.54 16.54
C ALA A 346 -47.23 -33.70 16.03
N ALA A 347 -47.57 -34.93 15.61
CA ALA A 347 -48.94 -35.28 15.33
C ALA A 347 -49.71 -35.26 16.63
N THR A 348 -50.66 -34.31 16.76
CA THR A 348 -51.63 -34.26 17.83
C THR A 348 -52.62 -35.42 17.65
N GLY A 349 -52.31 -36.53 18.26
CA GLY A 349 -53.25 -37.63 18.45
C GLY A 349 -53.66 -37.68 19.91
N ALA A 350 -54.82 -37.14 20.23
CA ALA A 350 -55.42 -37.32 21.53
C ALA A 350 -55.83 -38.78 21.72
N MET A 351 -55.22 -39.45 22.68
CA MET A 351 -55.75 -40.71 23.22
C MET A 351 -55.93 -40.59 24.72
N HIS A 352 -57.19 -40.50 25.09
CA HIS A 352 -57.64 -40.68 26.48
C HIS A 352 -57.27 -42.05 26.97
N VAL A 353 -56.57 -42.23 28.09
CA VAL A 353 -56.56 -43.44 28.91
C VAL A 353 -56.62 -43.03 30.38
N ASN A 354 -57.57 -43.72 31.00
CA ASN A 354 -58.11 -43.58 32.32
C ASN A 354 -57.10 -43.82 33.44
N VAL A 355 -57.26 -43.08 34.50
CA VAL A 355 -56.56 -43.19 35.78
C VAL A 355 -57.09 -44.46 36.55
N HIS A 356 -56.19 -45.27 37.06
CA HIS A 356 -56.43 -46.05 38.26
C HIS A 356 -55.25 -45.93 39.23
N ASN A 357 -55.64 -45.53 40.43
CA ASN A 357 -54.86 -45.40 41.64
C ASN A 357 -54.12 -46.70 42.05
N ALA A 358 -52.93 -46.53 42.55
CA ALA A 358 -52.46 -47.31 43.73
C ALA A 358 -51.22 -46.61 44.33
N THR A 359 -51.35 -46.20 45.55
CA THR A 359 -50.39 -45.67 46.49
C THR A 359 -49.53 -46.77 47.13
N PRO A 360 -48.71 -46.53 48.14
CA PRO A 360 -47.21 -46.55 48.01
C PRO A 360 -46.63 -47.64 48.89
N ASN A 361 -45.38 -47.94 48.73
CA ASN A 361 -44.68 -48.60 49.87
C ASN A 361 -43.19 -48.10 49.95
N THR A 362 -42.94 -47.72 51.15
CA THR A 362 -41.70 -47.38 51.81
C THR A 362 -40.72 -48.55 51.88
N GLN A 363 -39.41 -48.31 51.81
CA GLN A 363 -38.43 -48.48 52.89
C GLN A 363 -36.98 -48.69 52.43
N ASN A 364 -36.15 -47.97 53.16
CA ASN A 364 -34.80 -48.28 53.62
C ASN A 364 -33.58 -48.07 52.68
N GLY A 365 -32.88 -47.05 53.08
CA GLY A 365 -31.46 -46.81 52.98
C GLY A 365 -30.56 -47.81 53.73
N PRO A 366 -29.40 -47.41 54.24
CA PRO A 366 -28.19 -46.97 53.50
C PRO A 366 -26.96 -47.86 53.79
N THR A 367 -25.87 -47.78 53.11
CA THR A 367 -24.51 -48.14 53.62
C THR A 367 -23.46 -47.68 52.55
N SER A 368 -22.66 -46.72 52.74
CA SER A 368 -21.37 -46.49 53.36
C SER A 368 -20.20 -47.32 52.87
N LEU A 369 -19.06 -46.62 52.65
CA LEU A 369 -17.66 -47.06 52.68
C LEU A 369 -17.11 -47.70 51.39
N GLY A 370 -15.97 -47.28 50.85
CA GLY A 370 -14.72 -46.85 51.35
C GLY A 370 -13.75 -46.60 50.22
N LEU A 371 -12.95 -45.59 50.37
CA LEU A 371 -11.59 -45.48 49.81
C LEU A 371 -10.71 -46.53 50.49
N PRO A 372 -9.56 -46.96 49.98
CA PRO A 372 -8.41 -46.12 49.69
C PRO A 372 -7.45 -46.62 48.57
N GLN A 373 -6.59 -45.78 48.20
CA GLN A 373 -5.15 -45.59 47.90
C GLN A 373 -4.89 -45.16 46.47
#